data_54dfd5a33b21b6f7c3ed2dfb760e8da6
#
_entry.id   54dfd5a33b21b6f7c3ed2dfb760e8da6
#
_cell.length_a   1.000
_cell.length_b   1.000
_cell.length_c   1.000
_cell.angle_alpha   90.00
_cell.angle_beta   90.00
_cell.angle_gamma   90.00
#
_symmetry.space_group_name_H-M   'P 1'
#
loop_
_entity.id
_entity.type
_entity.pdbx_description
1 polymer ?
#
loop_
_entity_poly.entity_id
_entity_poly.type
_entity_poly.pdbx_seq_one_letter_code
_entity_poly.pdbx_strand_id
1 'polypeptide(L)'
;MEVVYSQGNIQVVIGNITEETTDAIVNAANSTLLGGGGVDGAIHRKAGSQLKEECRTLGGCPTGEAKITKGYQLKVKYVIHTVGPVWRGGNVLEDQLLASCYKNSLQIAKDHGIESISFPAISTGVYGFPKKRAAEIAVKEVKKFLEKYPLLVRFVCFDQETAQFYLEALKNSKA
;
A
#
# COMPACT_ATOMS: atom_id res chain seq x y z
N MET A 1 -16.51 -6.88 0.64
CA MET A 1 -15.47 -6.41 -0.27
C MET A 1 -15.85 -6.69 -1.71
N GLU A 2 -15.69 -5.70 -2.55
CA GLU A 2 -16.18 -5.76 -3.91
C GLU A 2 -15.08 -5.43 -4.91
N VAL A 3 -14.78 -6.35 -5.84
CA VAL A 3 -13.86 -6.08 -6.95
C VAL A 3 -14.65 -5.28 -8.00
N VAL A 4 -14.24 -4.04 -8.23
CA VAL A 4 -14.94 -3.16 -9.17
C VAL A 4 -14.27 -3.09 -10.53
N TYR A 5 -13.02 -3.54 -10.65
CA TYR A 5 -12.31 -3.58 -11.91
C TYR A 5 -11.13 -4.55 -11.83
N SER A 6 -10.85 -5.23 -12.93
CA SER A 6 -9.70 -6.14 -13.03
C SER A 6 -9.01 -5.93 -14.37
N GLN A 7 -7.69 -5.97 -14.35
CA GLN A 7 -6.88 -5.90 -15.58
C GLN A 7 -5.61 -6.74 -15.34
N GLY A 8 -5.51 -7.88 -16.02
CA GLY A 8 -4.40 -8.81 -15.79
C GLY A 8 -4.34 -9.24 -14.33
N ASN A 9 -3.19 -9.08 -13.70
CA ASN A 9 -2.98 -9.42 -12.30
C ASN A 9 -3.31 -8.28 -11.33
N ILE A 10 -3.98 -7.23 -11.80
CA ILE A 10 -4.31 -6.07 -10.97
C ILE A 10 -5.82 -6.00 -10.77
N GLN A 11 -6.24 -5.83 -9.52
CA GLN A 11 -7.65 -5.65 -9.16
C GLN A 11 -7.82 -4.35 -8.37
N VAL A 12 -8.93 -3.66 -8.61
CA VAL A 12 -9.36 -2.51 -7.80
C VAL A 12 -10.55 -2.96 -6.97
N VAL A 13 -10.45 -2.75 -5.67
CA VAL A 13 -11.40 -3.28 -4.69
C VAL A 13 -11.91 -2.14 -3.82
N ILE A 14 -13.22 -2.14 -3.53
CA ILE A 14 -13.79 -1.29 -2.48
C ILE A 14 -14.00 -2.16 -1.25
N GLY A 15 -13.39 -1.80 -0.13
CA GLY A 15 -13.51 -2.57 1.09
C GLY A 15 -12.54 -2.12 2.17
N ASN A 16 -12.34 -3.01 3.13
CA ASN A 16 -11.48 -2.78 4.29
C ASN A 16 -10.23 -3.66 4.15
N ILE A 17 -9.06 -3.04 4.07
CA ILE A 17 -7.81 -3.77 3.87
C ILE A 17 -7.51 -4.74 5.02
N THR A 18 -8.03 -4.48 6.23
CA THR A 18 -7.81 -5.38 7.37
C THR A 18 -8.56 -6.71 7.23
N GLU A 19 -9.47 -6.81 6.27
CA GLU A 19 -10.20 -8.05 5.98
C GLU A 19 -9.63 -8.82 4.78
N GLU A 20 -8.57 -8.32 4.18
CA GLU A 20 -7.93 -8.96 3.04
C GLU A 20 -7.27 -10.29 3.44
N THR A 21 -7.23 -11.22 2.48
CA THR A 21 -6.66 -12.57 2.67
C THR A 21 -5.50 -12.85 1.72
N THR A 22 -4.94 -11.83 1.10
CA THR A 22 -3.70 -11.94 0.32
C THR A 22 -2.54 -12.36 1.23
N ASP A 23 -1.41 -12.73 0.66
CA ASP A 23 -0.25 -13.10 1.48
C ASP A 23 0.22 -11.95 2.36
N ALA A 24 0.14 -10.73 1.83
CA ALA A 24 0.54 -9.54 2.56
C ALA A 24 -0.40 -8.38 2.30
N ILE A 25 -0.54 -7.51 3.29
CA ILE A 25 -1.12 -6.18 3.10
C ILE A 25 -0.04 -5.15 3.34
N VAL A 26 -0.21 -3.98 2.71
CA VAL A 26 0.68 -2.85 2.92
C VAL A 26 0.01 -1.88 3.89
N ASN A 27 0.78 -1.42 4.86
CA ASN A 27 0.35 -0.41 5.82
C ASN A 27 0.93 0.95 5.42
N ALA A 28 0.08 1.96 5.36
CA ALA A 28 0.51 3.35 5.17
C ALA A 28 0.90 3.89 6.56
N ALA A 29 2.14 3.63 6.97
CA ALA A 29 2.65 3.91 8.29
C ALA A 29 3.24 5.32 8.39
N ASN A 30 3.48 5.76 9.62
CA ASN A 30 4.35 6.92 9.85
C ASN A 30 5.78 6.44 10.14
N SER A 31 6.72 7.36 10.25
CA SER A 31 8.14 7.03 10.37
C SER A 31 8.51 6.30 11.66
N THR A 32 7.68 6.36 12.69
CA THR A 32 7.92 5.62 13.94
C THR A 32 7.55 4.14 13.83
N LEU A 33 6.63 3.78 12.94
CA LEU A 33 6.02 2.46 12.80
C LEU A 33 5.23 2.01 14.04
N LEU A 34 4.89 2.92 14.94
CA LEU A 34 4.27 2.56 16.22
C LEU A 34 2.75 2.82 16.27
N GLY A 35 2.14 2.95 15.09
CA GLY A 35 0.71 3.17 14.98
C GLY A 35 0.36 4.63 14.80
N GLY A 36 -0.87 4.90 14.46
CA GLY A 36 -1.38 6.23 14.19
C GLY A 36 -2.86 6.16 13.88
N GLY A 37 -3.35 7.09 13.07
CA GLY A 37 -4.75 7.12 12.65
C GLY A 37 -4.96 6.42 11.32
N GLY A 38 -6.18 6.50 10.79
CA GLY A 38 -6.54 5.96 9.48
C GLY A 38 -6.26 4.48 9.33
N VAL A 39 -5.70 4.09 8.18
CA VAL A 39 -5.37 2.71 7.87
C VAL A 39 -4.38 2.13 8.88
N ASP A 40 -3.37 2.90 9.26
CA ASP A 40 -2.35 2.48 10.22
C ASP A 40 -3.00 2.08 11.55
N GLY A 41 -3.87 2.93 12.10
CA GLY A 41 -4.60 2.62 13.32
C GLY A 41 -5.48 1.39 13.20
N ALA A 42 -6.19 1.26 12.08
CA ALA A 42 -7.07 0.12 11.84
C ALA A 42 -6.27 -1.20 11.78
N ILE A 43 -5.14 -1.21 11.12
CA ILE A 43 -4.29 -2.39 11.01
C ILE A 43 -3.76 -2.79 12.39
N HIS A 44 -3.25 -1.83 13.16
CA HIS A 44 -2.74 -2.12 14.49
C HIS A 44 -3.83 -2.65 15.43
N ARG A 45 -5.02 -2.07 15.40
CA ARG A 45 -6.13 -2.55 16.23
C ARG A 45 -6.51 -3.99 15.88
N LYS A 46 -6.60 -4.30 14.60
CA LYS A 46 -7.00 -5.64 14.14
C LYS A 46 -5.91 -6.68 14.38
N ALA A 47 -4.66 -6.32 14.20
CA ALA A 47 -3.53 -7.23 14.38
C ALA A 47 -3.27 -7.59 15.85
N GLY A 48 -3.59 -6.69 16.76
CA GLY A 48 -3.29 -6.84 18.17
C GLY A 48 -1.93 -6.26 18.55
N SER A 49 -1.63 -6.23 19.84
CA SER A 49 -0.45 -5.56 20.41
C SER A 49 0.89 -6.13 19.94
N GLN A 50 0.92 -7.40 19.52
CA GLN A 50 2.15 -8.04 19.07
C GLN A 50 2.75 -7.37 17.83
N LEU A 51 1.89 -6.82 16.95
CA LEU A 51 2.38 -6.09 15.78
C LEU A 51 3.21 -4.88 16.20
N LYS A 52 2.71 -4.09 17.14
CA LYS A 52 3.41 -2.92 17.62
C LYS A 52 4.75 -3.30 18.28
N GLU A 53 4.77 -4.41 19.02
CA GLU A 53 6.00 -4.89 19.65
C GLU A 53 7.05 -5.26 18.62
N GLU A 54 6.68 -5.95 17.55
CA GLU A 54 7.63 -6.25 16.47
C GLU A 54 8.09 -4.96 15.79
N CYS A 55 7.18 -4.03 15.53
CA CYS A 55 7.53 -2.75 14.91
C CYS A 55 8.55 -1.97 15.71
N ARG A 56 8.50 -2.04 17.04
CA ARG A 56 9.49 -1.37 17.89
C ARG A 56 10.91 -1.84 17.61
N THR A 57 11.07 -3.12 17.28
CA THR A 57 12.40 -3.69 17.01
C THR A 57 12.99 -3.19 15.70
N LEU A 58 12.18 -2.60 14.84
CA LEU A 58 12.63 -2.14 13.52
C LEU A 58 13.29 -0.76 13.57
N GLY A 59 13.09 0.00 14.65
CA GLY A 59 13.74 1.31 14.80
C GLY A 59 13.25 2.38 13.85
N GLY A 60 11.97 2.34 13.44
CA GLY A 60 11.40 3.30 12.52
C GLY A 60 11.66 2.97 11.06
N CYS A 61 11.21 3.88 10.17
CA CYS A 61 11.34 3.69 8.73
C CYS A 61 11.33 5.08 8.06
N PRO A 62 12.32 5.40 7.23
CA PRO A 62 12.33 6.67 6.51
C PRO A 62 11.23 6.74 5.45
N THR A 63 10.79 7.96 5.12
CA THR A 63 9.83 8.19 4.04
C THR A 63 10.35 7.57 2.73
N GLY A 64 9.48 6.87 2.02
CA GLY A 64 9.81 6.19 0.77
C GLY A 64 10.33 4.78 0.93
N GLU A 65 10.72 4.37 2.13
CA GLU A 65 11.20 3.02 2.39
C GLU A 65 10.10 2.13 2.95
N ALA A 66 10.40 0.85 3.10
CA ALA A 66 9.43 -0.13 3.60
C ALA A 66 10.13 -1.19 4.44
N LYS A 67 9.39 -1.75 5.41
CA LYS A 67 9.86 -2.84 6.28
C LYS A 67 8.75 -3.84 6.47
N ILE A 68 9.09 -5.10 6.72
CA ILE A 68 8.11 -6.18 6.82
C ILE A 68 8.03 -6.73 8.24
N THR A 69 6.81 -7.09 8.66
CA THR A 69 6.53 -7.80 9.90
C THR A 69 5.56 -8.95 9.63
N LYS A 70 5.31 -9.75 10.66
CA LYS A 70 4.22 -10.73 10.62
C LYS A 70 2.86 -10.04 10.74
N GLY A 71 1.80 -10.77 10.35
CA GLY A 71 0.43 -10.24 10.37
C GLY A 71 -0.32 -10.45 11.69
N TYR A 72 0.17 -11.33 12.56
CA TYR A 72 -0.44 -11.67 13.86
C TYR A 72 -1.91 -12.04 13.73
N GLN A 73 -2.84 -11.25 14.29
CA GLN A 73 -4.27 -11.59 14.25
C GLN A 73 -4.98 -11.22 12.96
N LEU A 74 -4.27 -10.58 12.03
CA LEU A 74 -4.80 -10.34 10.69
C LEU A 74 -4.88 -11.65 9.91
N LYS A 75 -5.65 -11.64 8.82
CA LYS A 75 -5.82 -12.82 7.96
C LYS A 75 -4.68 -13.02 6.95
N VAL A 76 -3.64 -12.20 7.04
CA VAL A 76 -2.48 -12.24 6.15
C VAL A 76 -1.24 -12.70 6.90
N LYS A 77 -0.27 -13.25 6.18
CA LYS A 77 1.00 -13.68 6.79
C LYS A 77 1.88 -12.51 7.18
N TYR A 78 1.87 -11.46 6.37
CA TYR A 78 2.81 -10.35 6.52
C TYR A 78 2.12 -9.01 6.41
N VAL A 79 2.69 -8.01 7.09
CA VAL A 79 2.38 -6.61 6.86
C VAL A 79 3.65 -5.93 6.36
N ILE A 80 3.56 -5.25 5.24
CA ILE A 80 4.65 -4.44 4.73
C ILE A 80 4.33 -2.99 5.07
N HIS A 81 5.15 -2.38 5.93
CA HIS A 81 4.97 -1.01 6.39
C HIS A 81 5.78 -0.08 5.52
N THR A 82 5.11 0.86 4.86
CA THR A 82 5.80 1.88 4.05
C THR A 82 5.34 3.26 4.49
N VAL A 83 6.24 4.23 4.41
CA VAL A 83 5.98 5.59 4.89
C VAL A 83 5.86 6.51 3.69
N GLY A 84 4.64 6.89 3.36
CA GLY A 84 4.36 7.80 2.25
C GLY A 84 4.72 9.24 2.61
N PRO A 85 4.97 10.07 1.59
CA PRO A 85 5.28 11.49 1.81
C PRO A 85 4.03 12.27 2.18
N VAL A 86 4.22 13.33 2.98
CA VAL A 86 3.21 14.35 3.19
C VAL A 86 3.22 15.27 1.98
N TRP A 87 2.04 15.60 1.45
CA TRP A 87 1.95 16.48 0.29
C TRP A 87 2.28 17.92 0.68
N ARG A 88 3.23 18.52 -0.01
CA ARG A 88 3.70 19.90 0.24
C ARG A 88 3.73 20.71 -1.06
N GLY A 89 2.81 20.43 -1.99
CA GLY A 89 2.68 21.18 -3.23
C GLY A 89 3.38 20.55 -4.44
N GLY A 90 4.08 19.45 -4.27
CA GLY A 90 4.70 18.73 -5.40
C GLY A 90 6.12 19.16 -5.74
N ASN A 91 6.77 19.97 -4.88
CA ASN A 91 8.09 20.52 -5.16
C ASN A 91 9.22 19.92 -4.31
N VAL A 92 8.91 18.93 -3.45
CA VAL A 92 9.91 18.34 -2.55
C VAL A 92 10.02 16.83 -2.76
N LEU A 93 9.98 16.40 -4.03
CA LEU A 93 10.18 15.00 -4.45
C LEU A 93 9.06 14.06 -4.01
N GLU A 94 7.87 14.55 -3.73
CA GLU A 94 6.76 13.72 -3.24
C GLU A 94 6.40 12.60 -4.23
N ASP A 95 6.39 12.90 -5.54
CA ASP A 95 6.09 11.89 -6.56
C ASP A 95 7.10 10.74 -6.50
N GLN A 96 8.38 11.07 -6.39
CA GLN A 96 9.46 10.08 -6.33
C GLN A 96 9.39 9.26 -5.04
N LEU A 97 9.08 9.91 -3.92
CA LEU A 97 8.95 9.24 -2.64
C LEU A 97 7.75 8.30 -2.63
N LEU A 98 6.62 8.72 -3.20
CA LEU A 98 5.46 7.83 -3.29
C LEU A 98 5.75 6.63 -4.21
N ALA A 99 6.38 6.87 -5.36
CA ALA A 99 6.80 5.80 -6.25
C ALA A 99 7.72 4.80 -5.54
N SER A 100 8.65 5.30 -4.72
CA SER A 100 9.55 4.47 -3.93
C SER A 100 8.80 3.58 -2.93
N CYS A 101 7.71 4.07 -2.33
CA CYS A 101 6.90 3.26 -1.44
C CYS A 101 6.39 2.00 -2.14
N TYR A 102 5.85 2.15 -3.35
CA TYR A 102 5.36 1.01 -4.13
C TYR A 102 6.50 0.10 -4.56
N LYS A 103 7.55 0.67 -5.09
CA LYS A 103 8.72 -0.08 -5.56
C LYS A 103 9.37 -0.89 -4.45
N ASN A 104 9.61 -0.27 -3.30
CA ASN A 104 10.25 -0.95 -2.17
C ASN A 104 9.33 -2.00 -1.54
N SER A 105 8.03 -1.72 -1.45
CA SER A 105 7.07 -2.70 -0.95
C SER A 105 7.01 -3.94 -1.84
N LEU A 106 6.98 -3.75 -3.15
CA LEU A 106 6.96 -4.85 -4.11
C LEU A 106 8.27 -5.64 -4.10
N GLN A 107 9.40 -4.97 -3.92
CA GLN A 107 10.69 -5.64 -3.82
C GLN A 107 10.76 -6.54 -2.59
N ILE A 108 10.25 -6.06 -1.45
CA ILE A 108 10.17 -6.87 -0.23
C ILE A 108 9.26 -8.07 -0.46
N ALA A 109 8.13 -7.88 -1.13
CA ALA A 109 7.21 -8.96 -1.46
C ALA A 109 7.92 -10.05 -2.30
N LYS A 110 8.67 -9.63 -3.31
CA LYS A 110 9.46 -10.56 -4.13
C LYS A 110 10.48 -11.32 -3.29
N ASP A 111 11.22 -10.61 -2.44
CA ASP A 111 12.27 -11.21 -1.62
C ASP A 111 11.73 -12.24 -0.63
N HIS A 112 10.46 -12.14 -0.25
CA HIS A 112 9.80 -13.05 0.68
C HIS A 112 8.90 -14.09 -0.01
N GLY A 113 8.95 -14.18 -1.33
CA GLY A 113 8.15 -15.15 -2.07
C GLY A 113 6.64 -14.89 -1.99
N ILE A 114 6.23 -13.67 -1.76
CA ILE A 114 4.82 -13.28 -1.68
C ILE A 114 4.21 -13.34 -3.08
N GLU A 115 3.05 -13.97 -3.20
CA GLU A 115 2.35 -14.15 -4.48
C GLU A 115 1.14 -13.24 -4.63
N SER A 116 0.68 -12.63 -3.54
CA SER A 116 -0.46 -11.71 -3.56
C SER A 116 -0.28 -10.61 -2.52
N ILE A 117 -0.59 -9.38 -2.90
CA ILE A 117 -0.39 -8.20 -2.05
C ILE A 117 -1.54 -7.23 -2.23
N SER A 118 -1.99 -6.63 -1.12
CA SER A 118 -3.03 -5.60 -1.14
C SER A 118 -2.45 -4.27 -0.66
N PHE A 119 -2.68 -3.22 -1.45
CA PHE A 119 -2.22 -1.86 -1.15
C PHE A 119 -3.38 -0.96 -0.76
N PRO A 120 -3.20 -0.07 0.23
CA PRO A 120 -4.13 1.03 0.45
C PRO A 120 -3.79 2.19 -0.49
N ALA A 121 -4.59 3.25 -0.47
CA ALA A 121 -4.30 4.48 -1.22
C ALA A 121 -3.30 5.33 -0.42
N ILE A 122 -2.02 5.04 -0.56
CA ILE A 122 -0.94 5.63 0.23
C ILE A 122 -0.90 7.15 0.08
N SER A 123 -0.73 7.87 1.20
CA SER A 123 -0.58 9.34 1.30
C SER A 123 -1.82 10.16 0.95
N THR A 124 -2.95 9.55 0.60
CA THR A 124 -4.13 10.30 0.13
C THR A 124 -5.12 10.68 1.24
N GLY A 125 -4.88 10.21 2.46
CA GLY A 125 -5.69 10.61 3.61
C GLY A 125 -5.17 11.91 4.21
N VAL A 126 -4.77 11.87 5.48
CA VAL A 126 -4.29 13.04 6.23
C VAL A 126 -3.09 13.70 5.55
N TYR A 127 -2.25 12.93 4.86
CA TYR A 127 -1.07 13.48 4.18
C TYR A 127 -1.41 14.30 2.95
N GLY A 128 -2.64 14.24 2.46
CA GLY A 128 -3.17 15.17 1.46
C GLY A 128 -2.66 15.05 0.04
N PHE A 129 -1.98 13.97 -0.31
CA PHE A 129 -1.52 13.75 -1.68
C PHE A 129 -2.75 13.72 -2.61
N PRO A 130 -2.74 14.46 -3.75
CA PRO A 130 -3.87 14.45 -4.67
C PRO A 130 -4.18 13.03 -5.16
N LYS A 131 -5.42 12.61 -5.01
CA LYS A 131 -5.82 11.21 -5.26
C LYS A 131 -5.56 10.74 -6.68
N LYS A 132 -5.88 11.57 -7.66
CA LYS A 132 -5.65 11.22 -9.07
C LYS A 132 -4.17 11.00 -9.35
N ARG A 133 -3.34 11.91 -8.89
CA ARG A 133 -1.88 11.85 -9.08
C ARG A 133 -1.29 10.64 -8.38
N ALA A 134 -1.74 10.37 -7.16
CA ALA A 134 -1.30 9.22 -6.39
C ALA A 134 -1.66 7.90 -7.07
N ALA A 135 -2.88 7.80 -7.60
CA ALA A 135 -3.32 6.60 -8.32
C ALA A 135 -2.48 6.35 -9.58
N GLU A 136 -2.17 7.40 -10.31
CA GLU A 136 -1.35 7.28 -11.51
C GLU A 136 0.06 6.78 -11.19
N ILE A 137 0.65 7.27 -10.10
CA ILE A 137 1.97 6.83 -9.64
C ILE A 137 1.92 5.36 -9.23
N ALA A 138 0.91 4.98 -8.43
CA ALA A 138 0.75 3.61 -7.96
C ALA A 138 0.62 2.63 -9.12
N VAL A 139 -0.24 2.92 -10.07
CA VAL A 139 -0.50 2.06 -11.22
C VAL A 139 0.76 1.92 -12.08
N LYS A 140 1.46 3.02 -12.31
CA LYS A 140 2.69 3.01 -13.10
C LYS A 140 3.75 2.11 -12.48
N GLU A 141 3.99 2.25 -11.17
CA GLU A 141 5.03 1.47 -10.49
C GLU A 141 4.66 -0.02 -10.41
N VAL A 142 3.39 -0.33 -10.15
CA VAL A 142 2.92 -1.71 -10.11
C VAL A 142 3.04 -2.37 -11.48
N LYS A 143 2.60 -1.71 -12.54
CA LYS A 143 2.71 -2.27 -13.89
C LYS A 143 4.15 -2.52 -14.30
N LYS A 144 5.02 -1.58 -13.98
CA LYS A 144 6.45 -1.70 -14.26
C LYS A 144 7.06 -2.91 -13.56
N PHE A 145 6.70 -3.12 -12.29
CA PHE A 145 7.18 -4.27 -11.51
C PHE A 145 6.64 -5.58 -12.09
N LEU A 146 5.36 -5.63 -12.45
CA LEU A 146 4.71 -6.83 -12.95
C LEU A 146 5.24 -7.28 -14.32
N GLU A 147 5.91 -6.41 -15.07
CA GLU A 147 6.56 -6.78 -16.33
C GLU A 147 7.64 -7.85 -16.11
N LYS A 148 8.28 -7.83 -14.94
CA LYS A 148 9.41 -8.72 -14.64
C LYS A 148 9.10 -9.76 -13.59
N TYR A 149 8.12 -9.51 -12.72
CA TYR A 149 7.79 -10.41 -11.62
C TYR A 149 6.29 -10.48 -11.42
N PRO A 150 5.65 -11.62 -11.79
CA PRO A 150 4.19 -11.74 -11.67
C PRO A 150 3.78 -11.96 -10.22
N LEU A 151 2.78 -11.19 -9.78
CA LEU A 151 2.06 -11.43 -8.54
C LEU A 151 0.71 -10.73 -8.64
N LEU A 152 -0.25 -11.16 -7.81
CA LEU A 152 -1.56 -10.53 -7.75
C LEU A 152 -1.46 -9.27 -6.91
N VAL A 153 -1.90 -8.14 -7.47
CA VAL A 153 -1.93 -6.85 -6.75
C VAL A 153 -3.37 -6.38 -6.65
N ARG A 154 -3.79 -6.04 -5.43
CA ARG A 154 -5.11 -5.49 -5.18
C ARG A 154 -4.95 -4.08 -4.61
N PHE A 155 -5.56 -3.10 -5.27
CA PHE A 155 -5.67 -1.74 -4.73
C PHE A 155 -6.98 -1.67 -3.95
N VAL A 156 -6.90 -1.57 -2.63
CA VAL A 156 -8.06 -1.58 -1.76
C VAL A 156 -8.40 -0.15 -1.35
N CYS A 157 -9.57 0.31 -1.78
CA CYS A 157 -10.04 1.68 -1.55
C CYS A 157 -11.22 1.66 -0.60
N PHE A 158 -11.36 2.70 0.23
CA PHE A 158 -12.49 2.80 1.17
C PHE A 158 -13.78 3.18 0.48
N ASP A 159 -13.70 3.93 -0.62
CA ASP A 159 -14.88 4.48 -1.26
C ASP A 159 -14.77 4.42 -2.79
N GLN A 160 -15.91 4.67 -3.43
CA GLN A 160 -16.02 4.62 -4.87
C GLN A 160 -15.22 5.73 -5.56
N GLU A 161 -15.15 6.91 -4.97
CA GLU A 161 -14.40 8.02 -5.53
C GLU A 161 -12.91 7.65 -5.68
N THR A 162 -12.32 7.12 -4.63
CA THR A 162 -10.91 6.72 -4.67
C THR A 162 -10.69 5.59 -5.67
N ALA A 163 -11.58 4.59 -5.67
CA ALA A 163 -11.50 3.47 -6.59
C ALA A 163 -11.55 3.92 -8.05
N GLN A 164 -12.36 4.95 -8.34
CA GLN A 164 -12.50 5.48 -9.70
C GLN A 164 -11.18 6.03 -10.23
N PHE A 165 -10.38 6.68 -9.39
CA PHE A 165 -9.07 7.19 -9.81
C PHE A 165 -8.12 6.04 -10.22
N TYR A 166 -8.13 4.94 -9.46
CA TYR A 166 -7.31 3.77 -9.80
C TYR A 166 -7.80 3.09 -11.08
N LEU A 167 -9.10 2.95 -11.22
CA LEU A 167 -9.70 2.37 -12.41
C LEU A 167 -9.35 3.18 -13.65
N GLU A 168 -9.48 4.51 -13.59
CA GLU A 168 -9.13 5.38 -14.70
C GLU A 168 -7.63 5.33 -15.02
N ALA A 169 -6.79 5.30 -14.00
CA ALA A 169 -5.34 5.20 -14.19
C ALA A 169 -4.98 3.90 -14.91
N LEU A 170 -5.64 2.79 -14.57
CA LEU A 170 -5.43 1.51 -15.23
C LEU A 170 -5.91 1.53 -16.68
N LYS A 171 -7.07 2.13 -16.94
CA LYS A 171 -7.60 2.24 -18.31
C LYS A 171 -6.73 3.14 -19.20
N ASN A 172 -6.18 4.20 -18.65
CA ASN A 172 -5.38 5.17 -19.38
C ASN A 172 -3.93 4.75 -19.57
N SER A 173 -3.42 3.86 -18.73
CA SER A 173 -2.05 3.36 -18.85
C SER A 173 -2.06 2.14 -19.74
N LYS A 174 -1.85 2.34 -21.01
CA LYS A 174 -1.67 1.22 -21.94
C LYS A 174 -0.27 0.66 -21.74
N ALA A 175 -0.23 -0.58 -21.41
CA ALA A 175 1.03 -1.27 -21.22
C ALA A 175 1.78 -1.34 -22.53
#